data_e8406c63392a3a5fd239ca3188b23752
#
_entry.id   e8406c63392a3a5fd239ca3188b23752
#
_cell.length_a   1.000
_cell.length_b   1.000
_cell.length_c   1.000
_cell.angle_alpha   90.00
_cell.angle_beta   90.00
_cell.angle_gamma   90.00
#
_symmetry.space_group_name_H-M   'P 1'
#
loop_
_entity.id
_entity.type
_entity.pdbx_description
1 polymer ?
#
loop_
_entity_poly.entity_id
_entity_poly.type
_entity_poly.pdbx_seq_one_letter_code
_entity_poly.pdbx_strand_id
1 'polypeptide(L)'
;MYLAQLRISNFRKLEKAELNFQPGLNVLVGPNNVGKTAVIDALRALLAGHDEPYPRLDNEDIHRPKGGVPKGDIEFQYVFRDLDPDNEADFLAALKPDAVGKLEAHITIRYSEADKTGRLRAKRWCGDHEEIGLTTDMMENLRGVYLPPMRDASQGLRPSRTSQLSRLFQLLADDAGRDGINDALKKLDDELKKHKPIINTYTAIQNRHGTMLGPQLAQALDLGLSGSDFQRLAARLSLIVDAFEIEQNGLGFNNLIFMAVVLSELAKNPEASYRSLIVEEPEAHLHPQLQAVLLDYLGTIKAVEGEKPVQLFVTSHSPNFASIADLDSIACLVDTGTSVKTFFPRTISFDKGKREKLERYLDVTRAELFFARRAIFVEGAAELMLVSVLAEKCGYRLREHGVSLISVEGLNFDSFLPLFGENALNIPVAIITDADPVDESDGIEELQAAYPALGDVVKVSDNTAKMKKSEDAFVKVFHGVKTLEYDLALHADNRAAMLTALKELHPKIGQNVSEAVNAAEGDTAKARALFSGMFERSQNNVQKGRFGQTLAQVISSGVACSVPDYIKNAIAHACQIKEIEL
;
A
#
# COMPACT_ATOMS: atom_id res chain seq x y z
N MET A 1 6.40 -18.54 15.83
CA MET A 1 5.46 -17.53 16.40
C MET A 1 5.35 -16.32 15.46
N TYR A 2 4.14 -15.77 15.23
CA TYR A 2 3.89 -14.52 14.50
C TYR A 2 2.69 -13.77 15.09
N LEU A 3 2.62 -12.46 14.93
CA LEU A 3 1.46 -11.65 15.29
C LEU A 3 0.33 -11.93 14.27
N ALA A 4 -0.68 -12.66 14.70
CA ALA A 4 -1.79 -13.08 13.84
C ALA A 4 -2.92 -12.06 13.80
N GLN A 5 -3.17 -11.35 14.92
CA GLN A 5 -4.27 -10.40 15.00
C GLN A 5 -3.91 -9.18 15.84
N LEU A 6 -4.31 -8.01 15.36
CA LEU A 6 -4.30 -6.75 16.11
C LEU A 6 -5.71 -6.17 16.10
N ARG A 7 -6.27 -5.97 17.29
CA ARG A 7 -7.52 -5.23 17.47
C ARG A 7 -7.21 -3.86 18.05
N ILE A 8 -7.74 -2.83 17.42
CA ILE A 8 -7.59 -1.43 17.81
C ILE A 8 -8.97 -0.90 18.15
N SER A 9 -9.12 -0.29 19.32
CA SER A 9 -10.36 0.34 19.75
C SER A 9 -10.10 1.78 20.17
N ASN A 10 -10.99 2.69 19.70
CA ASN A 10 -11.05 4.07 20.12
C ASN A 10 -9.78 4.91 19.88
N PHE A 11 -9.07 4.69 18.77
CA PHE A 11 -7.80 5.33 18.48
C PHE A 11 -7.83 6.17 17.20
N ARG A 12 -7.65 7.47 17.31
CA ARG A 12 -7.64 8.45 16.19
C ARG A 12 -8.86 8.29 15.27
N LYS A 13 -8.65 7.87 14.01
CA LYS A 13 -9.74 7.58 13.06
C LYS A 13 -10.36 6.20 13.25
N LEU A 14 -9.72 5.33 14.00
CA LEU A 14 -10.13 3.94 14.19
C LEU A 14 -11.03 3.82 15.42
N GLU A 15 -12.35 3.80 15.22
CA GLU A 15 -13.29 3.49 16.29
C GLU A 15 -13.11 2.03 16.71
N LYS A 16 -13.16 1.13 15.76
CA LYS A 16 -12.83 -0.29 15.90
C LYS A 16 -12.17 -0.76 14.61
N ALA A 17 -11.02 -1.39 14.71
CA ALA A 17 -10.35 -2.02 13.58
C ALA A 17 -9.80 -3.37 14.03
N GLU A 18 -9.98 -4.38 13.18
CA GLU A 18 -9.41 -5.71 13.38
C GLU A 18 -8.53 -6.04 12.17
N LEU A 19 -7.25 -6.22 12.42
CA LEU A 19 -6.29 -6.59 11.41
C LEU A 19 -5.84 -8.02 11.64
N ASN A 20 -6.04 -8.86 10.64
CA ASN A 20 -5.57 -10.24 10.63
C ASN A 20 -4.32 -10.29 9.75
N PHE A 21 -3.19 -10.61 10.34
CA PHE A 21 -1.90 -10.67 9.65
C PHE A 21 -1.52 -12.11 9.29
N GLN A 22 -0.53 -12.23 8.42
CA GLN A 22 0.09 -13.51 8.06
C GLN A 22 1.57 -13.52 8.42
N PRO A 23 2.22 -14.69 8.51
CA PRO A 23 3.67 -14.78 8.58
C PRO A 23 4.32 -14.08 7.39
N GLY A 24 5.50 -13.50 7.58
CA GLY A 24 6.23 -12.79 6.53
C GLY A 24 5.65 -11.41 6.21
N LEU A 25 5.44 -11.10 4.94
CA LEU A 25 5.08 -9.76 4.48
C LEU A 25 3.60 -9.45 4.65
N ASN A 26 3.30 -8.28 5.23
CA ASN A 26 1.98 -7.67 5.32
C ASN A 26 2.06 -6.22 4.83
N VAL A 27 1.34 -5.90 3.76
CA VAL A 27 1.35 -4.58 3.11
C VAL A 27 0.04 -3.86 3.38
N LEU A 28 0.10 -2.79 4.18
CA LEU A 28 -1.05 -1.96 4.48
C LEU A 28 -1.21 -0.88 3.40
N VAL A 29 -2.31 -0.94 2.68
CA VAL A 29 -2.66 -0.01 1.61
C VAL A 29 -3.97 0.73 1.91
N GLY A 30 -4.21 1.82 1.21
CA GLY A 30 -5.43 2.62 1.34
C GLY A 30 -5.15 4.10 1.13
N PRO A 31 -6.20 4.92 0.97
CA PRO A 31 -6.07 6.35 0.71
C PRO A 31 -5.33 7.09 1.83
N ASN A 32 -4.87 8.32 1.50
CA ASN A 32 -4.24 9.18 2.50
C ASN A 32 -5.22 9.46 3.66
N ASN A 33 -4.66 9.52 4.86
CA ASN A 33 -5.41 9.83 6.08
C ASN A 33 -6.51 8.81 6.43
N VAL A 34 -6.39 7.55 5.98
CA VAL A 34 -7.33 6.46 6.34
C VAL A 34 -7.01 5.81 7.69
N GLY A 35 -5.83 6.03 8.24
CA GLY A 35 -5.41 5.48 9.54
C GLY A 35 -4.26 4.48 9.48
N LYS A 36 -3.52 4.38 8.36
CA LYS A 36 -2.34 3.49 8.26
C LYS A 36 -1.31 3.77 9.35
N THR A 37 -0.93 5.04 9.55
CA THR A 37 -0.02 5.43 10.63
C THR A 37 -0.57 5.12 12.04
N ALA A 38 -1.90 5.16 12.24
CA ALA A 38 -2.49 4.74 13.50
C ALA A 38 -2.28 3.23 13.74
N VAL A 39 -2.40 2.40 12.71
CA VAL A 39 -2.06 0.96 12.81
C VAL A 39 -0.58 0.77 13.14
N ILE A 40 0.31 1.51 12.49
CA ILE A 40 1.76 1.47 12.77
C ILE A 40 2.05 1.87 14.22
N ASP A 41 1.45 2.94 14.72
CA ASP A 41 1.65 3.37 16.11
C ASP A 41 1.08 2.35 17.10
N ALA A 42 -0.03 1.68 16.77
CA ALA A 42 -0.53 0.57 17.57
C ALA A 42 0.46 -0.62 17.56
N LEU A 43 1.06 -0.97 16.43
CA LEU A 43 2.12 -2.00 16.38
C LEU A 43 3.33 -1.57 17.23
N ARG A 44 3.79 -0.33 17.11
CA ARG A 44 4.90 0.22 17.87
C ARG A 44 4.64 0.27 19.37
N ALA A 45 3.39 0.40 19.81
CA ALA A 45 3.04 0.44 21.23
C ALA A 45 3.45 -0.82 22.00
N LEU A 46 3.53 -1.97 21.31
CA LEU A 46 4.06 -3.23 21.85
C LEU A 46 5.46 -3.55 21.34
N LEU A 47 5.70 -3.34 20.05
CA LEU A 47 6.86 -3.86 19.32
C LEU A 47 8.00 -2.82 19.16
N ALA A 48 7.89 -1.63 19.76
CA ALA A 48 9.00 -0.68 19.78
C ALA A 48 10.18 -1.30 20.53
N GLY A 49 11.31 -1.38 19.87
CA GLY A 49 12.54 -1.90 20.47
C GLY A 49 13.16 -0.94 21.48
N HIS A 50 14.28 -1.36 22.10
CA HIS A 50 15.05 -0.53 23.04
C HIS A 50 15.57 0.78 22.45
N ASP A 51 15.57 0.91 21.12
CA ASP A 51 16.18 2.02 20.39
C ASP A 51 15.24 3.17 20.12
N GLU A 52 13.94 2.89 20.13
CA GLU A 52 12.91 3.88 19.92
C GLU A 52 11.95 3.95 21.10
N PRO A 53 11.60 5.14 21.56
CA PRO A 53 10.61 5.27 22.62
C PRO A 53 9.25 4.77 22.12
N TYR A 54 8.52 4.08 23.00
CA TYR A 54 7.12 3.75 22.76
C TYR A 54 6.31 5.00 22.40
N PRO A 55 5.32 4.90 21.50
CA PRO A 55 4.44 6.02 21.17
C PRO A 55 3.83 6.61 22.44
N ARG A 56 3.91 7.94 22.59
CA ARG A 56 3.29 8.67 23.69
C ARG A 56 1.94 9.16 23.21
N LEU A 57 0.88 8.59 23.77
CA LEU A 57 -0.50 8.96 23.42
C LEU A 57 -1.06 9.99 24.40
N ASP A 58 -1.91 10.84 23.89
CA ASP A 58 -2.61 11.88 24.66
C ASP A 58 -4.11 11.90 24.35
N ASN A 59 -4.84 12.83 24.96
CA ASN A 59 -6.28 12.97 24.76
C ASN A 59 -6.69 13.27 23.30
N GLU A 60 -5.77 13.77 22.47
CA GLU A 60 -6.04 14.05 21.06
C GLU A 60 -6.06 12.77 20.22
N ASP A 61 -5.40 11.71 20.70
CA ASP A 61 -5.37 10.40 20.07
C ASP A 61 -6.66 9.58 20.29
N ILE A 62 -7.52 9.98 21.23
CA ILE A 62 -8.81 9.31 21.46
C ILE A 62 -9.72 9.58 20.25
N HIS A 63 -10.38 8.54 19.77
CA HIS A 63 -11.29 8.64 18.64
C HIS A 63 -12.39 9.68 18.86
N ARG A 64 -12.63 10.49 17.83
CA ARG A 64 -13.67 11.54 17.83
C ARG A 64 -14.74 11.20 16.80
N PRO A 65 -15.93 10.76 17.23
CA PRO A 65 -17.07 10.62 16.33
C PRO A 65 -17.41 11.97 15.67
N LYS A 66 -17.92 11.96 14.44
CA LYS A 66 -18.35 13.19 13.74
C LYS A 66 -19.36 13.94 14.62
N GLY A 67 -19.00 15.18 15.03
CA GLY A 67 -19.85 16.02 15.90
C GLY A 67 -19.93 15.60 17.37
N GLY A 68 -19.14 14.61 17.80
CA GLY A 68 -19.08 14.09 19.16
C GLY A 68 -17.84 14.54 19.93
N VAL A 69 -17.87 14.27 21.24
CA VAL A 69 -16.73 14.48 22.15
C VAL A 69 -15.99 13.16 22.33
N PRO A 70 -14.63 13.14 22.32
CA PRO A 70 -13.86 11.94 22.58
C PRO A 70 -14.21 11.36 23.97
N LYS A 71 -14.40 10.05 24.05
CA LYS A 71 -14.76 9.36 25.30
C LYS A 71 -14.16 7.96 25.33
N GLY A 72 -13.79 7.50 26.53
CA GLY A 72 -13.32 6.14 26.79
C GLY A 72 -11.82 6.00 26.57
N ASP A 73 -11.36 4.78 26.82
CA ASP A 73 -9.96 4.42 26.76
C ASP A 73 -9.55 3.96 25.37
N ILE A 74 -8.28 4.14 25.00
CA ILE A 74 -7.72 3.51 23.82
C ILE A 74 -7.25 2.11 24.20
N GLU A 75 -7.60 1.10 23.41
CA GLU A 75 -7.20 -0.27 23.68
C GLU A 75 -6.63 -0.96 22.43
N PHE A 76 -5.50 -1.64 22.62
CA PHE A 76 -4.83 -2.46 21.63
C PHE A 76 -4.72 -3.89 22.16
N GLN A 77 -5.24 -4.86 21.39
CA GLN A 77 -5.12 -6.29 21.71
C GLN A 77 -4.31 -6.99 20.62
N TYR A 78 -3.32 -7.76 21.04
CA TYR A 78 -2.39 -8.49 20.18
C TYR A 78 -2.57 -9.98 20.43
N VAL A 79 -2.69 -10.76 19.36
CA VAL A 79 -2.78 -12.22 19.42
C VAL A 79 -1.66 -12.82 18.58
N PHE A 80 -0.80 -13.59 19.22
CA PHE A 80 0.29 -14.31 18.55
C PHE A 80 -0.08 -15.78 18.40
N ARG A 81 0.25 -16.35 17.22
CA ARG A 81 -0.02 -17.74 16.85
C ARG A 81 1.24 -18.48 16.44
N ASP A 82 1.09 -19.79 16.22
CA ASP A 82 2.16 -20.72 15.85
C ASP A 82 3.36 -20.65 16.82
N LEU A 83 3.03 -20.78 18.11
CA LEU A 83 4.01 -20.85 19.17
C LEU A 83 4.66 -22.25 19.17
N ASP A 84 5.98 -22.29 19.31
CA ASP A 84 6.71 -23.49 19.65
C ASP A 84 6.80 -23.63 21.19
N PRO A 85 7.28 -24.75 21.73
CA PRO A 85 7.36 -24.95 23.19
C PRO A 85 8.19 -23.89 23.94
N ASP A 86 9.24 -23.35 23.30
CA ASP A 86 10.05 -22.30 23.89
C ASP A 86 9.25 -20.97 23.94
N ASN A 87 8.52 -20.64 22.87
CA ASN A 87 7.62 -19.49 22.87
C ASN A 87 6.50 -19.62 23.90
N GLU A 88 5.92 -20.83 24.07
CA GLU A 88 4.91 -21.09 25.10
C GLU A 88 5.47 -20.85 26.50
N ALA A 89 6.71 -21.26 26.76
CA ALA A 89 7.37 -21.02 28.04
C ALA A 89 7.62 -19.51 28.28
N ASP A 90 8.13 -18.79 27.28
CA ASP A 90 8.39 -17.35 27.35
C ASP A 90 7.13 -16.51 27.59
N PHE A 91 5.98 -16.97 27.06
CA PHE A 91 4.70 -16.26 27.14
C PHE A 91 3.65 -16.98 27.99
N LEU A 92 4.04 -17.82 28.92
CA LEU A 92 3.15 -18.67 29.72
C LEU A 92 1.94 -17.91 30.32
N ALA A 93 2.18 -16.71 30.86
CA ALA A 93 1.12 -15.90 31.47
C ALA A 93 0.14 -15.28 30.45
N ALA A 94 0.49 -15.27 29.16
CA ALA A 94 -0.32 -14.73 28.08
C ALA A 94 -1.09 -15.81 27.32
N LEU A 95 -0.86 -17.10 27.63
CA LEU A 95 -1.44 -18.20 26.85
C LEU A 95 -2.94 -18.35 27.07
N LYS A 96 -3.63 -18.54 25.98
CA LYS A 96 -5.06 -18.91 25.91
C LYS A 96 -5.27 -19.95 24.83
N PRO A 97 -6.17 -20.93 25.03
CA PRO A 97 -6.59 -21.82 23.96
C PRO A 97 -7.50 -21.08 22.98
N ASP A 98 -7.29 -21.30 21.69
CA ASP A 98 -8.24 -20.93 20.66
C ASP A 98 -9.48 -21.86 20.65
N ALA A 99 -10.40 -21.66 19.69
CA ALA A 99 -11.61 -22.47 19.54
C ALA A 99 -11.36 -23.97 19.26
N VAL A 100 -10.15 -24.33 18.82
CA VAL A 100 -9.72 -25.70 18.47
C VAL A 100 -8.83 -26.29 19.56
N GLY A 101 -8.46 -25.48 20.58
CA GLY A 101 -7.59 -25.90 21.70
C GLY A 101 -6.10 -25.64 21.46
N LYS A 102 -5.71 -24.96 20.36
CA LYS A 102 -4.31 -24.55 20.11
C LYS A 102 -4.00 -23.32 20.96
N LEU A 103 -2.81 -23.26 21.54
CA LEU A 103 -2.41 -22.14 22.39
C LEU A 103 -2.06 -20.90 21.54
N GLU A 104 -2.54 -19.76 21.98
CA GLU A 104 -2.25 -18.42 21.46
C GLU A 104 -1.78 -17.53 22.60
N ALA A 105 -0.84 -16.60 22.35
CA ALA A 105 -0.43 -15.61 23.35
C ALA A 105 -1.21 -14.30 23.13
N HIS A 106 -1.90 -13.85 24.17
CA HIS A 106 -2.73 -12.64 24.17
C HIS A 106 -2.11 -11.57 25.05
N ILE A 107 -1.88 -10.38 24.48
CA ILE A 107 -1.35 -9.21 25.18
C ILE A 107 -2.29 -8.03 24.92
N THR A 108 -2.59 -7.27 25.97
CA THR A 108 -3.44 -6.07 25.86
C THR A 108 -2.73 -4.85 26.42
N ILE A 109 -2.87 -3.73 25.72
CA ILE A 109 -2.41 -2.41 26.18
C ILE A 109 -3.62 -1.48 26.19
N ARG A 110 -3.90 -0.87 27.35
CA ARG A 110 -4.93 0.16 27.50
C ARG A 110 -4.31 1.47 27.91
N TYR A 111 -4.72 2.53 27.26
CA TYR A 111 -4.33 3.89 27.58
C TYR A 111 -5.54 4.61 28.19
N SER A 112 -5.40 5.01 29.43
CA SER A 112 -6.46 5.65 30.23
C SER A 112 -5.88 6.72 31.13
N GLU A 113 -6.74 7.42 31.86
CA GLU A 113 -6.35 8.37 32.92
C GLU A 113 -5.27 9.37 32.50
N ALA A 114 -5.66 10.42 31.78
CA ALA A 114 -4.72 11.49 31.40
C ALA A 114 -4.09 12.16 32.62
N ASP A 115 -2.79 12.37 32.58
CA ASP A 115 -2.07 13.18 33.54
C ASP A 115 -2.39 14.69 33.37
N LYS A 116 -1.78 15.53 34.21
CA LYS A 116 -1.96 17.01 34.16
C LYS A 116 -1.51 17.64 32.83
N THR A 117 -0.72 16.93 32.02
CA THR A 117 -0.25 17.37 30.71
C THR A 117 -1.08 16.78 29.56
N GLY A 118 -2.13 16.02 29.87
CA GLY A 118 -2.99 15.37 28.88
C GLY A 118 -2.46 14.03 28.39
N ARG A 119 -1.35 13.53 28.89
CA ARG A 119 -0.78 12.22 28.50
C ARG A 119 -1.55 11.09 29.13
N LEU A 120 -1.89 10.09 28.32
CA LEU A 120 -2.53 8.87 28.76
C LEU A 120 -1.52 7.91 29.38
N ARG A 121 -1.95 7.19 30.43
CA ARG A 121 -1.17 6.15 31.07
C ARG A 121 -1.41 4.82 30.39
N ALA A 122 -0.32 4.14 30.00
CA ALA A 122 -0.37 2.79 29.45
C ALA A 122 -0.38 1.74 30.55
N LYS A 123 -1.39 0.87 30.57
CA LYS A 123 -1.42 -0.37 31.35
C LYS A 123 -1.26 -1.54 30.39
N ARG A 124 -0.37 -2.48 30.70
CA ARG A 124 -0.07 -3.66 29.87
C ARG A 124 -0.30 -4.92 30.67
N TRP A 125 -0.99 -5.89 30.10
CA TRP A 125 -1.24 -7.16 30.77
C TRP A 125 -1.32 -8.33 29.79
N CYS A 126 -1.23 -9.54 30.35
CA CYS A 126 -1.28 -10.81 29.66
C CYS A 126 -2.62 -11.51 29.86
N GLY A 127 -3.11 -12.15 28.83
CA GLY A 127 -4.34 -12.92 28.89
C GLY A 127 -5.57 -12.06 29.21
N ASP A 128 -6.49 -12.61 30.04
CA ASP A 128 -7.76 -11.94 30.42
C ASP A 128 -7.65 -11.15 31.73
N HIS A 129 -6.55 -11.26 32.45
CA HIS A 129 -6.41 -10.74 33.82
C HIS A 129 -5.54 -9.49 33.84
N GLU A 130 -6.16 -8.35 34.06
CA GLU A 130 -5.46 -7.05 34.13
C GLU A 130 -4.42 -6.96 35.25
N GLU A 131 -4.46 -7.86 36.23
CA GLU A 131 -3.49 -7.95 37.31
C GLU A 131 -2.17 -8.63 36.88
N ILE A 132 -2.20 -9.40 35.80
CA ILE A 132 -1.01 -10.10 35.28
C ILE A 132 -0.29 -9.18 34.30
N GLY A 133 0.59 -8.35 34.83
CA GLY A 133 1.38 -7.40 34.04
C GLY A 133 2.36 -8.10 33.07
N LEU A 134 2.63 -7.45 31.94
CA LEU A 134 3.66 -7.87 30.99
C LEU A 134 5.04 -7.67 31.64
N THR A 135 5.84 -8.73 31.72
CA THR A 135 7.18 -8.69 32.33
C THR A 135 8.21 -8.05 31.38
N THR A 136 9.35 -7.62 31.96
CA THR A 136 10.46 -7.08 31.17
C THR A 136 10.99 -8.13 30.18
N ASP A 137 11.17 -9.38 30.65
CA ASP A 137 11.65 -10.48 29.81
C ASP A 137 10.72 -10.77 28.63
N MET A 138 9.40 -10.76 28.86
CA MET A 138 8.44 -10.90 27.76
C MET A 138 8.54 -9.74 26.76
N MET A 139 8.80 -8.53 27.23
CA MET A 139 8.98 -7.37 26.33
C MET A 139 10.29 -7.47 25.54
N GLU A 140 11.37 -7.98 26.14
CA GLU A 140 12.64 -8.22 25.45
C GLU A 140 12.53 -9.31 24.39
N ASN A 141 11.69 -10.32 24.64
CA ASN A 141 11.37 -11.38 23.68
C ASN A 141 10.54 -10.90 22.47
N LEU A 142 9.91 -9.71 22.54
CA LEU A 142 9.15 -9.07 21.45
C LEU A 142 9.98 -7.99 20.77
N ARG A 143 10.87 -8.38 19.86
CA ARG A 143 11.76 -7.44 19.20
C ARG A 143 11.15 -6.89 17.90
N GLY A 144 10.93 -5.60 17.84
CA GLY A 144 10.52 -4.88 16.65
C GLY A 144 11.48 -3.73 16.32
N VAL A 145 11.72 -3.49 15.06
CA VAL A 145 12.42 -2.30 14.56
C VAL A 145 11.47 -1.51 13.69
N TYR A 146 11.39 -0.22 13.93
CA TYR A 146 10.57 0.69 13.14
C TYR A 146 11.43 1.58 12.26
N LEU A 147 11.05 1.69 10.99
CA LEU A 147 11.67 2.56 10.00
C LEU A 147 10.64 3.59 9.52
N PRO A 148 10.77 4.87 9.90
CA PRO A 148 9.85 5.93 9.48
C PRO A 148 9.98 6.27 7.98
N PRO A 149 9.00 6.95 7.36
CA PRO A 149 9.02 7.26 5.93
C PRO A 149 10.14 8.22 5.53
N MET A 150 10.43 9.20 6.37
CA MET A 150 11.53 10.16 6.16
C MET A 150 12.75 9.79 7.02
N ARG A 151 13.32 8.62 6.76
CA ARG A 151 14.51 8.16 7.46
C ARG A 151 15.78 8.70 6.82
N ASP A 152 16.67 9.22 7.64
CA ASP A 152 18.06 9.42 7.23
C ASP A 152 18.83 8.12 7.50
N ALA A 153 18.80 7.22 6.50
CA ALA A 153 19.49 5.94 6.58
C ALA A 153 21.01 6.10 6.81
N SER A 154 21.59 7.20 6.36
CA SER A 154 22.99 7.50 6.60
C SER A 154 23.26 7.75 8.09
N GLN A 155 22.35 8.39 8.83
CA GLN A 155 22.48 8.52 10.28
C GLN A 155 22.42 7.18 11.01
N GLY A 156 21.51 6.29 10.62
CA GLY A 156 21.40 4.95 11.22
C GLY A 156 22.60 4.05 10.96
N LEU A 157 23.36 4.32 9.90
CA LEU A 157 24.58 3.60 9.52
C LEU A 157 25.88 4.30 10.00
N ARG A 158 25.78 5.52 10.54
CA ARG A 158 26.95 6.24 11.08
C ARG A 158 27.61 5.47 12.22
N PRO A 159 28.94 5.54 12.32
CA PRO A 159 29.66 4.95 13.41
C PRO A 159 29.16 5.44 14.79
N SER A 160 28.56 4.54 15.55
CA SER A 160 28.10 4.79 16.93
C SER A 160 27.98 3.48 17.69
N ARG A 161 27.96 3.55 19.03
CA ARG A 161 27.77 2.35 19.87
C ARG A 161 26.41 1.69 19.69
N THR A 162 25.42 2.46 19.30
CA THR A 162 24.02 2.03 19.18
C THR A 162 23.59 1.85 17.72
N SER A 163 24.50 2.01 16.74
CA SER A 163 24.17 1.79 15.33
C SER A 163 23.82 0.32 15.07
N GLN A 164 22.91 0.09 14.14
CA GLN A 164 22.51 -1.26 13.71
C GLN A 164 23.70 -2.07 13.20
N LEU A 165 24.63 -1.40 12.49
CA LEU A 165 25.87 -2.03 12.03
C LEU A 165 26.74 -2.51 13.20
N SER A 166 26.91 -1.67 14.24
CA SER A 166 27.67 -2.02 15.44
C SER A 166 27.06 -3.24 16.15
N ARG A 167 25.74 -3.30 16.24
CA ARG A 167 25.01 -4.43 16.85
C ARG A 167 25.16 -5.70 16.04
N LEU A 168 24.95 -5.62 14.74
CA LEU A 168 25.14 -6.78 13.85
C LEU A 168 26.57 -7.33 13.98
N PHE A 169 27.57 -6.46 13.98
CA PHE A 169 28.96 -6.87 14.18
C PHE A 169 29.19 -7.56 15.53
N GLN A 170 28.65 -7.01 16.62
CA GLN A 170 28.75 -7.60 17.95
C GLN A 170 28.03 -8.95 18.05
N LEU A 171 26.89 -9.07 17.38
CA LEU A 171 26.09 -10.29 17.34
C LEU A 171 26.79 -11.43 16.58
N LEU A 172 27.48 -11.10 15.47
CA LEU A 172 28.15 -12.09 14.63
C LEU A 172 29.53 -12.53 15.18
N ALA A 173 30.06 -11.83 16.17
CA ALA A 173 31.37 -12.15 16.75
C ALA A 173 31.22 -13.16 17.90
N ASP A 174 31.77 -14.36 17.73
CA ASP A 174 31.96 -15.32 18.80
C ASP A 174 33.11 -14.88 19.75
N ASP A 175 33.27 -15.57 20.87
CA ASP A 175 34.28 -15.22 21.87
C ASP A 175 35.71 -15.30 21.31
N ALA A 176 36.00 -16.30 20.45
CA ALA A 176 37.30 -16.44 19.80
C ALA A 176 37.58 -15.27 18.83
N GLY A 177 36.57 -14.83 18.08
CA GLY A 177 36.66 -13.66 17.19
C GLY A 177 36.87 -12.36 17.97
N ARG A 178 36.16 -12.18 19.10
CA ARG A 178 36.32 -11.02 20.01
C ARG A 178 37.74 -10.96 20.59
N ASP A 179 38.24 -12.09 21.07
CA ASP A 179 39.57 -12.18 21.63
C ASP A 179 40.65 -11.94 20.55
N GLY A 180 40.48 -12.53 19.38
CA GLY A 180 41.39 -12.30 18.24
C GLY A 180 41.45 -10.82 17.83
N ILE A 181 40.33 -10.11 17.81
CA ILE A 181 40.28 -8.67 17.51
C ILE A 181 40.92 -7.86 18.63
N ASN A 182 40.66 -8.19 19.91
CA ASN A 182 41.26 -7.51 21.04
C ASN A 182 42.80 -7.67 21.03
N ASP A 183 43.30 -8.85 20.69
CA ASP A 183 44.75 -9.11 20.54
C ASP A 183 45.36 -8.32 19.36
N ALA A 184 44.66 -8.22 18.24
CA ALA A 184 45.09 -7.41 17.11
C ALA A 184 45.17 -5.91 17.47
N LEU A 185 44.18 -5.40 18.20
CA LEU A 185 44.17 -4.01 18.69
C LEU A 185 45.28 -3.73 19.69
N LYS A 186 45.59 -4.67 20.60
CA LYS A 186 46.73 -4.58 21.49
C LYS A 186 48.05 -4.50 20.71
N LYS A 187 48.26 -5.40 19.76
CA LYS A 187 49.46 -5.37 18.89
C LYS A 187 49.62 -4.06 18.16
N LEU A 188 48.47 -3.50 17.66
CA LEU A 188 48.47 -2.18 16.99
C LEU A 188 48.88 -1.07 17.96
N ASP A 189 48.36 -1.05 19.21
CA ASP A 189 48.73 -0.07 20.22
C ASP A 189 50.23 -0.16 20.56
N ASP A 190 50.75 -1.37 20.76
CA ASP A 190 52.17 -1.61 21.03
C ASP A 190 53.05 -1.18 19.85
N GLU A 191 52.57 -1.34 18.61
CA GLU A 191 53.32 -0.89 17.42
C GLU A 191 53.34 0.62 17.31
N LEU A 192 52.17 1.28 17.51
CA LEU A 192 52.05 2.73 17.47
C LEU A 192 52.92 3.41 18.53
N LYS A 193 53.09 2.84 19.73
CA LYS A 193 53.98 3.32 20.79
C LYS A 193 55.44 3.39 20.36
N LYS A 194 55.85 2.65 19.35
CA LYS A 194 57.23 2.67 18.81
C LYS A 194 57.50 3.82 17.84
N HIS A 195 56.43 4.53 17.40
CA HIS A 195 56.59 5.62 16.43
C HIS A 195 57.09 6.92 17.09
N LYS A 196 58.06 7.58 16.47
CA LYS A 196 58.71 8.81 16.94
C LYS A 196 57.71 9.90 17.44
N PRO A 197 56.63 10.23 16.74
CA PRO A 197 55.71 11.23 17.24
C PRO A 197 55.08 10.88 18.62
N ILE A 198 54.71 9.62 18.81
CA ILE A 198 54.15 9.13 20.09
C ILE A 198 55.17 9.18 21.19
N ILE A 199 56.40 8.67 20.94
CA ILE A 199 57.52 8.72 21.88
C ILE A 199 57.85 10.16 22.26
N ASN A 200 57.97 11.06 21.31
CA ASN A 200 58.30 12.46 21.55
C ASN A 200 57.23 13.17 22.37
N THR A 201 55.94 12.92 22.07
CA THR A 201 54.82 13.49 22.82
C THR A 201 54.80 12.97 24.28
N TYR A 202 54.96 11.66 24.44
CA TYR A 202 55.03 11.03 25.75
C TYR A 202 56.20 11.63 26.57
N THR A 203 57.40 11.69 26.01
CA THR A 203 58.59 12.22 26.65
C THR A 203 58.44 13.69 27.03
N ALA A 204 57.86 14.52 26.15
CA ALA A 204 57.60 15.94 26.45
C ALA A 204 56.64 16.11 27.64
N ILE A 205 55.57 15.32 27.69
CA ILE A 205 54.57 15.37 28.78
C ILE A 205 55.23 14.85 30.06
N GLN A 206 55.90 13.73 30.03
CA GLN A 206 56.52 13.11 31.18
C GLN A 206 57.59 14.01 31.83
N ASN A 207 58.47 14.63 31.00
CA ASN A 207 59.46 15.57 31.48
C ASN A 207 58.84 16.80 32.15
N ARG A 208 57.80 17.36 31.55
CA ARG A 208 57.08 18.51 32.11
C ARG A 208 56.39 18.15 33.42
N HIS A 209 55.70 17.01 33.47
CA HIS A 209 55.01 16.49 34.63
C HIS A 209 55.99 16.21 35.80
N GLY A 210 57.11 15.55 35.48
CA GLY A 210 58.17 15.29 36.44
C GLY A 210 58.80 16.58 37.01
N THR A 211 59.00 17.59 36.16
CA THR A 211 59.51 18.92 36.60
C THR A 211 58.50 19.66 37.48
N MET A 212 57.20 19.52 37.20
CA MET A 212 56.15 20.20 38.00
C MET A 212 55.96 19.58 39.38
N LEU A 213 55.99 18.27 39.50
CA LEU A 213 55.65 17.55 40.75
C LEU A 213 56.87 17.02 41.51
N GLY A 214 58.03 16.96 40.89
CA GLY A 214 59.23 16.37 41.46
C GLY A 214 59.17 14.84 41.56
N PRO A 215 60.32 14.17 41.88
CA PRO A 215 60.44 12.71 41.77
C PRO A 215 59.57 11.91 42.75
N GLN A 216 59.07 12.52 43.82
CA GLN A 216 58.26 11.84 44.81
C GLN A 216 56.77 11.87 44.52
N LEU A 217 56.29 12.85 43.78
CA LEU A 217 54.86 13.04 43.48
C LEU A 217 54.51 12.79 42.01
N ALA A 218 55.49 12.70 41.14
CA ALA A 218 55.27 12.43 39.72
C ALA A 218 54.71 11.01 39.53
N GLN A 219 53.61 10.92 38.87
CA GLN A 219 52.92 9.65 38.50
C GLN A 219 53.55 9.05 37.24
N ALA A 220 53.52 7.74 37.14
CA ALA A 220 53.84 7.06 35.89
C ALA A 220 52.74 7.35 34.84
N LEU A 221 53.14 7.87 33.71
CA LEU A 221 52.25 8.13 32.57
C LEU A 221 52.42 7.04 31.53
N ASP A 222 51.39 6.78 30.78
CA ASP A 222 51.45 6.00 29.53
C ASP A 222 50.63 6.72 28.45
N LEU A 223 51.04 6.60 27.21
CA LEU A 223 50.37 7.16 26.04
C LEU A 223 50.06 6.05 25.06
N GLY A 224 48.81 5.70 24.94
CA GLY A 224 48.34 4.66 24.03
C GLY A 224 47.00 5.03 23.36
N LEU A 225 46.53 4.15 22.49
CA LEU A 225 45.21 4.29 21.91
C LEU A 225 44.14 4.19 22.99
N SER A 226 43.42 5.29 23.18
CA SER A 226 42.23 5.27 24.04
C SER A 226 41.19 4.34 23.45
N GLY A 227 40.93 3.20 24.14
CA GLY A 227 39.87 2.30 23.83
C GLY A 227 40.13 1.36 22.65
N SER A 228 41.25 0.65 22.74
CA SER A 228 41.57 -0.49 21.87
C SER A 228 40.85 -1.76 22.37
N ASP A 229 39.53 -1.74 22.37
CA ASP A 229 38.71 -2.91 22.68
C ASP A 229 37.67 -3.16 21.57
N PHE A 230 37.15 -4.38 21.51
CA PHE A 230 36.19 -4.86 20.55
C PHE A 230 34.95 -3.96 20.47
N GLN A 231 34.39 -3.54 21.61
CA GLN A 231 33.17 -2.73 21.65
C GLN A 231 33.36 -1.33 21.04
N ARG A 232 34.54 -0.73 21.28
CA ARG A 232 34.87 0.57 20.69
C ARG A 232 35.20 0.48 19.20
N LEU A 233 35.80 -0.63 18.77
CA LEU A 233 35.99 -0.89 17.35
C LEU A 233 34.62 -1.03 16.66
N ALA A 234 33.70 -1.82 17.21
CA ALA A 234 32.35 -1.97 16.68
C ALA A 234 31.65 -0.61 16.48
N ALA A 235 31.83 0.31 17.45
CA ALA A 235 31.27 1.66 17.37
C ALA A 235 31.91 2.58 16.31
N ARG A 236 33.02 2.16 15.69
CA ARG A 236 33.76 2.93 14.69
C ARG A 236 33.66 2.33 13.29
N LEU A 237 33.00 1.19 13.14
CA LEU A 237 32.78 0.59 11.82
C LEU A 237 31.91 1.50 10.97
N SER A 238 32.30 1.70 9.71
CA SER A 238 31.55 2.39 8.69
C SER A 238 31.41 1.52 7.46
N LEU A 239 30.33 1.72 6.72
CA LEU A 239 30.13 1.11 5.41
C LEU A 239 30.68 2.02 4.32
N ILE A 240 31.39 1.41 3.38
CA ILE A 240 31.94 2.07 2.18
C ILE A 240 31.25 1.44 0.98
N VAL A 241 30.70 2.26 0.10
CA VAL A 241 30.00 1.86 -1.11
C VAL A 241 30.75 2.39 -2.32
N ASP A 242 31.22 1.52 -3.21
CA ASP A 242 31.98 1.89 -4.42
C ASP A 242 33.13 2.90 -4.16
N ALA A 243 33.88 2.67 -3.05
CA ALA A 243 34.97 3.52 -2.57
C ALA A 243 34.54 4.90 -1.98
N PHE A 244 33.24 5.15 -1.80
CA PHE A 244 32.71 6.37 -1.16
C PHE A 244 32.11 6.06 0.22
N GLU A 245 32.18 7.03 1.11
CA GLU A 245 31.46 6.95 2.38
C GLU A 245 29.95 6.99 2.15
N ILE A 246 29.19 6.36 3.05
CA ILE A 246 27.74 6.21 2.95
C ILE A 246 27.00 7.55 2.78
N GLU A 247 27.54 8.64 3.34
CA GLU A 247 26.99 9.99 3.20
C GLU A 247 27.05 10.56 1.78
N GLN A 248 27.92 10.01 0.94
CA GLN A 248 28.10 10.43 -0.46
C GLN A 248 27.24 9.62 -1.41
N ASN A 249 26.59 8.57 -0.94
CA ASN A 249 25.72 7.72 -1.75
C ASN A 249 24.28 8.26 -1.78
N GLY A 250 23.50 7.88 -2.80
CA GLY A 250 22.09 8.29 -2.95
C GLY A 250 21.19 7.75 -1.85
N LEU A 251 20.25 8.57 -1.37
CA LEU A 251 19.34 8.25 -0.26
C LEU A 251 18.56 6.95 -0.47
N GLY A 252 18.12 6.66 -1.70
CA GLY A 252 17.40 5.43 -2.00
C GLY A 252 18.24 4.17 -1.76
N PHE A 253 19.48 4.16 -2.26
CA PHE A 253 20.39 3.04 -2.03
C PHE A 253 20.78 2.90 -0.55
N ASN A 254 20.98 4.01 0.15
CA ASN A 254 21.27 4.00 1.58
C ASN A 254 20.09 3.38 2.37
N ASN A 255 18.85 3.65 1.98
CA ASN A 255 17.68 3.04 2.58
C ASN A 255 17.67 1.51 2.39
N LEU A 256 18.04 1.01 1.20
CA LEU A 256 18.13 -0.42 0.95
C LEU A 256 19.25 -1.09 1.78
N ILE A 257 20.42 -0.46 1.84
CA ILE A 257 21.55 -0.94 2.65
C ILE A 257 21.15 -0.97 4.13
N PHE A 258 20.51 0.09 4.63
CA PHE A 258 20.06 0.15 6.02
C PHE A 258 19.04 -0.95 6.35
N MET A 259 18.05 -1.16 5.47
CA MET A 259 17.11 -2.28 5.64
C MET A 259 17.82 -3.64 5.64
N ALA A 260 18.82 -3.84 4.78
CA ALA A 260 19.58 -5.08 4.76
C ALA A 260 20.34 -5.32 6.07
N VAL A 261 20.95 -4.28 6.65
CA VAL A 261 21.65 -4.36 7.94
C VAL A 261 20.64 -4.68 9.06
N VAL A 262 19.49 -3.98 9.10
CA VAL A 262 18.45 -4.20 10.12
C VAL A 262 17.86 -5.61 10.01
N LEU A 263 17.53 -6.07 8.81
CA LEU A 263 17.00 -7.43 8.60
C LEU A 263 18.01 -8.50 9.00
N SER A 264 19.29 -8.30 8.68
CA SER A 264 20.36 -9.23 9.09
C SER A 264 20.52 -9.28 10.61
N GLU A 265 20.42 -8.14 11.29
CA GLU A 265 20.49 -8.07 12.74
C GLU A 265 19.30 -8.76 13.39
N LEU A 266 18.08 -8.48 12.92
CA LEU A 266 16.86 -9.13 13.41
C LEU A 266 16.87 -10.65 13.20
N ALA A 267 17.21 -11.10 11.99
CA ALA A 267 17.17 -12.51 11.65
C ALA A 267 18.18 -13.35 12.43
N LYS A 268 19.35 -12.78 12.74
CA LYS A 268 20.44 -13.47 13.45
C LYS A 268 20.42 -13.31 14.96
N ASN A 269 19.52 -12.49 15.51
CA ASN A 269 19.41 -12.32 16.95
C ASN A 269 18.81 -13.57 17.62
N PRO A 270 19.53 -14.30 18.48
CA PRO A 270 19.05 -15.54 19.08
C PRO A 270 18.08 -15.29 20.26
N GLU A 271 18.15 -14.13 20.90
CA GLU A 271 17.48 -13.84 22.18
C GLU A 271 15.99 -13.57 22.03
N ALA A 272 15.53 -13.01 20.92
CA ALA A 272 14.13 -12.70 20.74
C ALA A 272 13.33 -13.92 20.31
N SER A 273 12.14 -14.14 20.87
CA SER A 273 11.17 -15.16 20.46
C SER A 273 10.36 -14.71 19.25
N TYR A 274 10.04 -13.43 19.19
CA TYR A 274 9.35 -12.79 18.07
C TYR A 274 10.18 -11.64 17.49
N ARG A 275 10.19 -11.54 16.16
CA ARG A 275 10.92 -10.50 15.41
C ARG A 275 10.03 -9.85 14.38
N SER A 276 10.06 -8.53 14.33
CA SER A 276 9.35 -7.77 13.31
C SER A 276 10.13 -6.57 12.79
N LEU A 277 9.89 -6.25 11.54
CA LEU A 277 10.32 -4.99 10.92
C LEU A 277 9.09 -4.23 10.44
N ILE A 278 8.93 -3.02 10.94
CA ILE A 278 7.84 -2.11 10.60
C ILE A 278 8.44 -1.01 9.72
N VAL A 279 8.00 -0.90 8.47
CA VAL A 279 8.53 0.07 7.51
C VAL A 279 7.40 0.93 6.97
N GLU A 280 7.48 2.23 7.17
CA GLU A 280 6.57 3.16 6.49
C GLU A 280 7.21 3.62 5.18
N GLU A 281 6.42 3.51 4.10
CA GLU A 281 6.75 3.98 2.75
C GLU A 281 8.17 3.58 2.30
N PRO A 282 8.49 2.27 2.22
CA PRO A 282 9.81 1.82 1.80
C PRO A 282 10.18 2.27 0.40
N GLU A 283 9.18 2.59 -0.42
CA GLU A 283 9.33 3.13 -1.77
C GLU A 283 9.82 4.58 -1.83
N ALA A 284 9.83 5.31 -0.71
CA ALA A 284 10.29 6.70 -0.68
C ALA A 284 11.73 6.83 -1.21
N HIS A 285 11.91 7.74 -2.16
CA HIS A 285 13.20 7.98 -2.86
C HIS A 285 13.72 6.82 -3.74
N LEU A 286 12.92 5.77 -3.96
CA LEU A 286 13.27 4.68 -4.87
C LEU A 286 12.66 4.88 -6.26
N HIS A 287 13.47 4.66 -7.29
CA HIS A 287 12.97 4.55 -8.65
C HIS A 287 12.02 3.34 -8.77
N PRO A 288 10.96 3.39 -9.59
CA PRO A 288 9.97 2.30 -9.71
C PRO A 288 10.56 0.90 -9.90
N GLN A 289 11.64 0.75 -10.65
CA GLN A 289 12.32 -0.54 -10.82
C GLN A 289 12.92 -1.07 -9.50
N LEU A 290 13.49 -0.18 -8.67
CA LEU A 290 14.02 -0.57 -7.36
C LEU A 290 12.90 -0.88 -6.36
N GLN A 291 11.73 -0.21 -6.49
CA GLN A 291 10.54 -0.56 -5.70
C GLN A 291 10.12 -2.01 -5.99
N ALA A 292 10.11 -2.41 -7.26
CA ALA A 292 9.77 -3.78 -7.66
C ALA A 292 10.74 -4.81 -7.07
N VAL A 293 12.05 -4.57 -7.21
CA VAL A 293 13.10 -5.46 -6.68
C VAL A 293 13.00 -5.56 -5.15
N LEU A 294 12.79 -4.44 -4.47
CA LEU A 294 12.64 -4.42 -3.01
C LEU A 294 11.43 -5.26 -2.57
N LEU A 295 10.27 -5.06 -3.21
CA LEU A 295 9.06 -5.75 -2.82
C LEU A 295 9.13 -7.24 -3.09
N ASP A 296 9.69 -7.65 -4.24
CA ASP A 296 9.94 -9.06 -4.54
C ASP A 296 10.85 -9.70 -3.49
N TYR A 297 11.91 -9.01 -3.10
CA TYR A 297 12.78 -9.46 -2.01
C TYR A 297 12.03 -9.61 -0.69
N LEU A 298 11.27 -8.59 -0.27
CA LEU A 298 10.50 -8.62 0.98
C LEU A 298 9.41 -9.71 1.00
N GLY A 299 8.83 -10.03 -0.17
CA GLY A 299 7.82 -11.07 -0.34
C GLY A 299 8.40 -12.49 -0.32
N THR A 300 9.65 -12.64 -0.75
CA THR A 300 10.30 -13.95 -0.92
C THR A 300 11.32 -14.29 0.17
N ILE A 301 11.64 -13.33 1.04
CA ILE A 301 12.63 -13.53 2.10
C ILE A 301 12.22 -14.66 3.03
N LYS A 302 13.13 -15.63 3.19
CA LYS A 302 12.97 -16.76 4.12
C LYS A 302 14.21 -16.82 5.00
N ALA A 303 14.01 -17.22 6.26
CA ALA A 303 15.11 -17.50 7.15
C ALA A 303 15.98 -18.63 6.58
N VAL A 304 17.27 -18.40 6.50
CA VAL A 304 18.28 -19.43 6.13
C VAL A 304 18.83 -20.10 7.39
N GLU A 305 19.71 -21.09 7.22
CA GLU A 305 20.33 -21.78 8.35
C GLU A 305 21.02 -20.77 9.30
N GLY A 306 20.69 -20.84 10.59
CA GLY A 306 21.18 -19.92 11.62
C GLY A 306 20.41 -18.58 11.69
N GLU A 307 19.31 -18.45 10.96
CA GLU A 307 18.40 -17.29 11.03
C GLU A 307 17.03 -17.70 11.57
N LYS A 308 16.32 -16.72 12.10
CA LYS A 308 14.95 -16.85 12.56
C LYS A 308 14.02 -15.99 11.69
N PRO A 309 12.76 -16.39 11.50
CA PRO A 309 11.82 -15.64 10.66
C PRO A 309 11.55 -14.25 11.22
N VAL A 310 11.43 -13.27 10.32
CA VAL A 310 11.07 -11.88 10.63
C VAL A 310 9.72 -11.58 9.98
N GLN A 311 8.76 -11.08 10.76
CA GLN A 311 7.48 -10.61 10.23
C GLN A 311 7.60 -9.16 9.77
N LEU A 312 7.08 -8.85 8.59
CA LEU A 312 7.22 -7.55 7.94
C LEU A 312 5.87 -6.83 7.91
N PHE A 313 5.84 -5.59 8.37
CA PHE A 313 4.69 -4.69 8.26
C PHE A 313 5.12 -3.48 7.44
N VAL A 314 4.51 -3.31 6.30
CA VAL A 314 4.86 -2.27 5.35
C VAL A 314 3.64 -1.42 5.06
N THR A 315 3.76 -0.08 5.14
CA THR A 315 2.72 0.80 4.60
C THR A 315 3.16 1.32 3.25
N SER A 316 2.21 1.44 2.32
CA SER A 316 2.48 2.04 1.02
C SER A 316 1.37 2.96 0.56
N HIS A 317 1.76 4.00 -0.18
CA HIS A 317 0.89 4.89 -0.94
C HIS A 317 1.09 4.74 -2.45
N SER A 318 1.94 3.82 -2.88
CA SER A 318 2.32 3.62 -4.28
C SER A 318 1.44 2.56 -4.95
N PRO A 319 0.66 2.92 -5.98
CA PRO A 319 -0.01 1.92 -6.82
C PRO A 319 0.99 0.94 -7.46
N ASN A 320 2.19 1.41 -7.80
CA ASN A 320 3.26 0.54 -8.31
C ASN A 320 3.64 -0.54 -7.28
N PHE A 321 3.74 -0.17 -6.00
CA PHE A 321 4.04 -1.11 -4.93
C PHE A 321 2.88 -2.11 -4.75
N ALA A 322 1.63 -1.64 -4.76
CA ALA A 322 0.45 -2.49 -4.63
C ALA A 322 0.23 -3.42 -5.83
N SER A 323 0.67 -3.03 -7.05
CA SER A 323 0.54 -3.87 -8.25
C SER A 323 1.47 -5.08 -8.27
N ILE A 324 2.55 -5.04 -7.50
CA ILE A 324 3.58 -6.09 -7.45
C ILE A 324 3.36 -6.98 -6.23
N ALA A 325 2.73 -6.45 -5.17
CA ALA A 325 2.46 -7.19 -3.95
C ALA A 325 1.54 -8.39 -4.21
N ASP A 326 1.88 -9.53 -3.61
CA ASP A 326 0.97 -10.68 -3.57
C ASP A 326 -0.34 -10.27 -2.89
N LEU A 327 -1.48 -10.60 -3.50
CA LEU A 327 -2.81 -10.29 -2.95
C LEU A 327 -3.01 -10.81 -1.52
N ASP A 328 -2.36 -11.92 -1.15
CA ASP A 328 -2.43 -12.46 0.20
C ASP A 328 -1.73 -11.58 1.23
N SER A 329 -0.72 -10.84 0.81
CA SER A 329 0.02 -9.91 1.67
C SER A 329 -0.71 -8.58 1.89
N ILE A 330 -1.69 -8.24 1.06
CA ILE A 330 -2.36 -6.94 1.09
C ILE A 330 -3.41 -6.87 2.21
N ALA A 331 -3.35 -5.79 2.98
CA ALA A 331 -4.34 -5.37 3.96
C ALA A 331 -4.83 -3.97 3.59
N CYS A 332 -6.09 -3.85 3.15
CA CYS A 332 -6.68 -2.57 2.76
C CYS A 332 -7.38 -1.91 3.94
N LEU A 333 -7.15 -0.62 4.14
CA LEU A 333 -7.95 0.22 5.02
C LEU A 333 -8.89 1.08 4.17
N VAL A 334 -10.19 1.01 4.47
CA VAL A 334 -11.24 1.68 3.72
C VAL A 334 -12.01 2.64 4.63
N ASP A 335 -12.06 3.90 4.24
CA ASP A 335 -12.88 4.92 4.92
C ASP A 335 -14.30 4.87 4.37
N THR A 336 -15.25 4.38 5.16
CA THR A 336 -16.67 4.32 4.78
C THR A 336 -17.40 5.65 5.02
N GLY A 337 -16.69 6.68 5.44
CA GLY A 337 -17.26 7.99 5.81
C GLY A 337 -17.78 8.07 7.23
N THR A 338 -18.14 6.97 7.86
CA THR A 338 -18.56 6.86 9.26
C THR A 338 -17.55 6.14 10.13
N SER A 339 -16.84 5.17 9.57
CA SER A 339 -15.82 4.35 10.25
C SER A 339 -14.74 3.92 9.26
N VAL A 340 -13.65 3.40 9.76
CA VAL A 340 -12.62 2.74 8.94
C VAL A 340 -12.78 1.23 9.09
N LYS A 341 -12.87 0.54 7.95
CA LYS A 341 -12.91 -0.92 7.88
C LYS A 341 -11.60 -1.46 7.33
N THR A 342 -11.28 -2.68 7.72
CA THR A 342 -10.15 -3.44 7.17
C THR A 342 -10.66 -4.49 6.21
N PHE A 343 -9.96 -4.68 5.11
CA PHE A 343 -10.31 -5.65 4.10
C PHE A 343 -9.04 -6.38 3.62
N PHE A 344 -9.16 -7.69 3.43
CA PHE A 344 -8.04 -8.55 3.03
C PHE A 344 -8.42 -9.31 1.76
N PRO A 345 -7.80 -9.03 0.59
CA PRO A 345 -8.10 -9.73 -0.66
C PRO A 345 -8.00 -11.26 -0.56
N ARG A 346 -7.12 -11.79 0.30
CA ARG A 346 -7.00 -13.24 0.56
C ARG A 346 -8.25 -13.91 1.13
N THR A 347 -9.18 -13.13 1.71
CA THR A 347 -10.43 -13.68 2.26
C THR A 347 -11.52 -13.87 1.21
N ILE A 348 -11.29 -13.41 -0.02
CA ILE A 348 -12.24 -13.52 -1.11
C ILE A 348 -12.15 -14.91 -1.74
N SER A 349 -13.31 -15.49 -1.98
CA SER A 349 -13.44 -16.67 -2.82
C SER A 349 -13.58 -16.26 -4.28
N PHE A 350 -12.60 -16.57 -5.08
CA PHE A 350 -12.64 -16.36 -6.54
C PHE A 350 -13.09 -17.66 -7.24
N ASP A 351 -13.83 -17.53 -8.32
CA ASP A 351 -14.05 -18.62 -9.25
C ASP A 351 -12.70 -19.07 -9.84
N LYS A 352 -12.68 -20.34 -10.31
CA LYS A 352 -11.46 -20.96 -10.86
C LYS A 352 -10.81 -20.09 -11.94
N GLY A 353 -9.53 -19.76 -11.73
CA GLY A 353 -8.71 -19.00 -12.67
C GLY A 353 -8.95 -17.47 -12.66
N LYS A 354 -9.90 -16.96 -11.84
CA LYS A 354 -10.19 -15.51 -11.80
C LYS A 354 -9.18 -14.75 -10.96
N ARG A 355 -8.66 -15.36 -9.90
CA ARG A 355 -7.60 -14.78 -9.09
C ARG A 355 -6.32 -14.58 -9.91
N GLU A 356 -5.84 -15.62 -10.59
CA GLU A 356 -4.65 -15.57 -11.41
C GLU A 356 -4.82 -14.62 -12.60
N LYS A 357 -6.06 -14.44 -13.07
CA LYS A 357 -6.39 -13.45 -14.07
C LYS A 357 -6.29 -12.04 -13.48
N LEU A 358 -6.86 -11.79 -12.31
CA LEU A 358 -6.75 -10.52 -11.59
C LEU A 358 -5.28 -10.15 -11.38
N GLU A 359 -4.45 -11.03 -10.86
CA GLU A 359 -3.03 -10.80 -10.60
C GLU A 359 -2.27 -10.41 -11.88
N ARG A 360 -2.59 -11.02 -13.02
CA ARG A 360 -1.98 -10.66 -14.32
C ARG A 360 -2.43 -9.32 -14.87
N TYR A 361 -3.67 -8.90 -14.57
CA TYR A 361 -4.23 -7.63 -15.02
C TYR A 361 -4.00 -6.49 -14.02
N LEU A 362 -3.52 -6.79 -12.82
CA LEU A 362 -3.27 -5.80 -11.78
C LEU A 362 -1.94 -5.09 -12.06
N ASP A 363 -1.95 -4.18 -13.02
CA ASP A 363 -0.85 -3.25 -13.29
C ASP A 363 -0.93 -2.00 -12.40
N VAL A 364 0.03 -1.11 -12.54
CA VAL A 364 0.11 0.15 -11.78
C VAL A 364 -1.15 0.98 -11.89
N THR A 365 -1.76 1.01 -13.08
CA THR A 365 -2.97 1.81 -13.35
C THR A 365 -4.18 1.24 -12.63
N ARG A 366 -4.32 -0.09 -12.64
CA ARG A 366 -5.45 -0.78 -12.00
C ARG A 366 -5.26 -0.96 -10.51
N ALA A 367 -4.02 -1.05 -10.02
CA ALA A 367 -3.73 -1.08 -8.59
C ALA A 367 -4.13 0.20 -7.84
N GLU A 368 -4.43 1.29 -8.59
CA GLU A 368 -5.07 2.49 -8.04
C GLU A 368 -6.39 2.17 -7.32
N LEU A 369 -7.06 1.07 -7.67
CA LEU A 369 -8.29 0.61 -7.01
C LEU A 369 -8.15 0.46 -5.48
N PHE A 370 -6.97 0.06 -4.97
CA PHE A 370 -6.73 -0.10 -3.53
C PHE A 370 -6.61 1.25 -2.77
N PHE A 371 -6.47 2.34 -3.51
CA PHE A 371 -6.37 3.70 -2.97
C PHE A 371 -7.58 4.56 -3.32
N ALA A 372 -8.46 4.05 -4.20
CA ALA A 372 -9.65 4.75 -4.65
C ALA A 372 -10.67 4.92 -3.52
N ARG A 373 -11.33 6.05 -3.48
CA ARG A 373 -12.51 6.27 -2.65
C ARG A 373 -13.79 5.86 -3.36
N ARG A 374 -13.76 5.85 -4.68
CA ARG A 374 -14.86 5.57 -5.61
C ARG A 374 -14.25 5.11 -6.92
N ALA A 375 -14.95 4.28 -7.66
CA ALA A 375 -14.44 3.81 -8.96
C ALA A 375 -15.52 3.81 -10.05
N ILE A 376 -15.10 4.05 -11.27
CA ILE A 376 -15.87 3.75 -12.49
C ILE A 376 -15.03 2.78 -13.31
N PHE A 377 -15.58 1.60 -13.57
CA PHE A 377 -14.97 0.63 -14.47
C PHE A 377 -15.57 0.72 -15.85
N VAL A 378 -14.71 0.66 -16.88
CA VAL A 378 -15.07 0.70 -18.29
C VAL A 378 -14.38 -0.42 -19.06
N GLU A 379 -14.90 -0.78 -20.23
CA GLU A 379 -14.37 -1.90 -21.02
C GLU A 379 -13.01 -1.60 -21.63
N GLY A 380 -12.82 -0.40 -22.18
CA GLY A 380 -11.62 -0.12 -22.95
C GLY A 380 -11.17 1.34 -22.96
N ALA A 381 -10.21 1.60 -23.85
CA ALA A 381 -9.57 2.91 -23.96
C ALA A 381 -10.49 4.00 -24.51
N ALA A 382 -11.48 3.65 -25.36
CA ALA A 382 -12.43 4.62 -25.90
C ALA A 382 -13.32 5.17 -24.79
N GLU A 383 -13.90 4.28 -23.97
CA GLU A 383 -14.73 4.63 -22.82
C GLU A 383 -13.91 5.39 -21.78
N LEU A 384 -12.66 4.98 -21.53
CA LEU A 384 -11.77 5.65 -20.57
C LEU A 384 -11.62 7.15 -20.90
N MET A 385 -11.46 7.48 -22.18
CA MET A 385 -11.30 8.86 -22.64
C MET A 385 -12.64 9.61 -22.68
N LEU A 386 -13.68 8.97 -23.20
CA LEU A 386 -14.98 9.61 -23.40
C LEU A 386 -15.71 9.86 -22.08
N VAL A 387 -15.73 8.89 -21.15
CA VAL A 387 -16.44 9.04 -19.88
C VAL A 387 -15.88 10.20 -19.06
N SER A 388 -14.57 10.43 -19.10
CA SER A 388 -13.96 11.59 -18.42
C SER A 388 -14.50 12.91 -18.96
N VAL A 389 -14.55 13.06 -20.31
CA VAL A 389 -15.02 14.28 -20.95
C VAL A 389 -16.54 14.45 -20.81
N LEU A 390 -17.30 13.36 -20.86
CA LEU A 390 -18.76 13.37 -20.65
C LEU A 390 -19.09 13.78 -19.20
N ALA A 391 -18.30 13.35 -18.23
CA ALA A 391 -18.46 13.78 -16.84
C ALA A 391 -18.22 15.30 -16.69
N GLU A 392 -17.21 15.85 -17.36
CA GLU A 392 -16.98 17.30 -17.37
C GLU A 392 -18.14 18.08 -18.03
N LYS A 393 -18.76 17.52 -19.06
CA LYS A 393 -19.98 18.11 -19.66
C LYS A 393 -21.17 18.12 -18.69
N CYS A 394 -21.24 17.15 -17.79
CA CYS A 394 -22.20 17.14 -16.69
C CYS A 394 -21.81 18.06 -15.51
N GLY A 395 -20.70 18.79 -15.61
CA GLY A 395 -20.20 19.67 -14.54
C GLY A 395 -19.40 18.95 -13.45
N TYR A 396 -19.02 17.67 -13.66
CA TYR A 396 -18.29 16.85 -12.68
C TYR A 396 -16.89 16.49 -13.16
N ARG A 397 -15.89 16.92 -12.42
CA ARG A 397 -14.51 16.45 -12.59
C ARG A 397 -14.29 15.24 -11.70
N LEU A 398 -14.22 14.05 -12.28
CA LEU A 398 -14.12 12.78 -11.55
C LEU A 398 -13.00 12.78 -10.50
N ARG A 399 -11.84 13.36 -10.83
CA ARG A 399 -10.69 13.45 -9.91
C ARG A 399 -10.99 14.29 -8.67
N GLU A 400 -11.72 15.39 -8.80
CA GLU A 400 -12.10 16.26 -7.66
C GLU A 400 -13.07 15.55 -6.71
N HIS A 401 -13.83 14.57 -7.23
CA HIS A 401 -14.71 13.71 -6.45
C HIS A 401 -14.02 12.43 -5.94
N GLY A 402 -12.70 12.27 -6.17
CA GLY A 402 -11.95 11.08 -5.76
C GLY A 402 -12.42 9.80 -6.44
N VAL A 403 -12.90 9.92 -7.69
CA VAL A 403 -13.32 8.79 -8.53
C VAL A 403 -12.16 8.37 -9.41
N SER A 404 -11.73 7.12 -9.29
CA SER A 404 -10.77 6.48 -10.19
C SER A 404 -11.51 5.85 -11.37
N LEU A 405 -11.11 6.20 -12.59
CA LEU A 405 -11.66 5.66 -13.83
C LEU A 405 -10.70 4.58 -14.35
N ILE A 406 -11.17 3.33 -14.40
CA ILE A 406 -10.32 2.14 -14.61
C ILE A 406 -10.83 1.33 -15.80
N SER A 407 -9.98 1.06 -16.79
CA SER A 407 -10.28 0.13 -17.89
C SER A 407 -9.89 -1.30 -17.51
N VAL A 408 -10.81 -2.24 -17.73
CA VAL A 408 -10.56 -3.68 -17.52
C VAL A 408 -10.06 -4.41 -18.78
N GLU A 409 -9.90 -3.69 -19.89
CA GLU A 409 -9.48 -4.23 -21.20
C GLU A 409 -10.33 -5.40 -21.67
N GLY A 410 -11.52 -5.07 -22.15
CA GLY A 410 -12.56 -6.01 -22.58
C GLY A 410 -13.47 -6.45 -21.42
N LEU A 411 -14.05 -7.63 -21.53
CA LEU A 411 -15.06 -8.14 -20.58
C LEU A 411 -14.44 -8.79 -19.32
N ASN A 412 -13.35 -8.23 -18.78
CA ASN A 412 -12.64 -8.80 -17.65
C ASN A 412 -13.17 -8.37 -16.27
N PHE A 413 -14.33 -7.73 -16.21
CA PHE A 413 -14.97 -7.26 -14.97
C PHE A 413 -15.09 -8.33 -13.90
N ASP A 414 -15.38 -9.56 -14.30
CA ASP A 414 -15.59 -10.71 -13.42
C ASP A 414 -14.38 -11.10 -12.56
N SER A 415 -13.17 -10.64 -12.91
CA SER A 415 -11.96 -10.81 -12.10
C SER A 415 -11.83 -9.72 -11.03
N PHE A 416 -12.34 -8.50 -11.28
CA PHE A 416 -12.25 -7.37 -10.38
C PHE A 416 -13.45 -7.27 -9.43
N LEU A 417 -14.66 -7.62 -9.89
CA LEU A 417 -15.89 -7.50 -9.14
C LEU A 417 -15.87 -8.10 -7.73
N PRO A 418 -15.27 -9.30 -7.49
CA PRO A 418 -15.22 -9.88 -6.16
C PRO A 418 -14.48 -9.02 -5.13
N LEU A 419 -13.66 -8.05 -5.56
CA LEU A 419 -12.97 -7.13 -4.66
C LEU A 419 -13.90 -6.07 -4.04
N PHE A 420 -15.11 -5.90 -4.55
CA PHE A 420 -16.03 -4.80 -4.17
C PHE A 420 -17.35 -5.33 -3.62
N GLY A 421 -18.06 -4.47 -2.89
CA GLY A 421 -19.37 -4.77 -2.35
C GLY A 421 -19.42 -4.79 -0.83
N GLU A 422 -20.54 -5.24 -0.27
CA GLU A 422 -20.80 -5.21 1.17
C GLU A 422 -19.83 -6.01 2.02
N ASN A 423 -19.31 -7.11 1.48
CA ASN A 423 -18.39 -8.02 2.17
C ASN A 423 -16.92 -7.85 1.72
N ALA A 424 -16.61 -6.80 0.98
CA ALA A 424 -15.31 -6.53 0.39
C ALA A 424 -14.93 -5.05 0.55
N LEU A 425 -14.35 -4.41 -0.47
CA LEU A 425 -14.10 -2.97 -0.49
C LEU A 425 -15.45 -2.22 -0.56
N ASN A 426 -15.86 -1.62 0.54
CA ASN A 426 -17.12 -0.87 0.65
C ASN A 426 -16.97 0.54 0.06
N ILE A 427 -16.69 0.63 -1.23
CA ILE A 427 -16.63 1.89 -1.96
C ILE A 427 -17.65 1.90 -3.09
N PRO A 428 -18.21 3.06 -3.46
CA PRO A 428 -19.12 3.16 -4.61
C PRO A 428 -18.40 2.80 -5.92
N VAL A 429 -18.97 1.85 -6.65
CA VAL A 429 -18.45 1.36 -7.94
C VAL A 429 -19.56 1.42 -9.00
N ALA A 430 -19.31 2.16 -10.07
CA ALA A 430 -20.12 2.13 -11.27
C ALA A 430 -19.41 1.31 -12.36
N ILE A 431 -20.12 0.40 -12.99
CA ILE A 431 -19.63 -0.35 -14.13
C ILE A 431 -20.37 0.16 -15.35
N ILE A 432 -19.64 0.66 -16.33
CA ILE A 432 -20.16 1.05 -17.63
C ILE A 432 -19.77 -0.02 -18.63
N THR A 433 -20.76 -0.68 -19.23
CA THR A 433 -20.55 -1.78 -20.17
C THR A 433 -21.52 -1.68 -21.33
N ASP A 434 -21.20 -2.33 -22.44
CA ASP A 434 -22.08 -2.42 -23.59
C ASP A 434 -23.27 -3.36 -23.28
N ALA A 435 -24.42 -3.07 -23.85
CA ALA A 435 -25.59 -3.95 -23.74
C ALA A 435 -25.40 -5.23 -24.57
N ASP A 436 -24.74 -5.11 -25.71
CA ASP A 436 -24.53 -6.19 -26.70
C ASP A 436 -25.79 -7.04 -26.87
N PRO A 437 -26.89 -6.45 -27.37
CA PRO A 437 -28.20 -7.08 -27.39
C PRO A 437 -28.16 -8.42 -28.13
N VAL A 438 -28.83 -9.43 -27.57
CA VAL A 438 -28.91 -10.78 -28.12
C VAL A 438 -30.13 -10.87 -29.01
N ASP A 439 -29.93 -11.18 -30.30
CA ASP A 439 -31.02 -11.44 -31.23
C ASP A 439 -31.67 -12.80 -30.98
N GLU A 440 -33.00 -12.80 -30.83
CA GLU A 440 -33.80 -14.02 -30.64
C GLU A 440 -34.68 -14.37 -31.86
N SER A 441 -34.55 -13.62 -32.96
CA SER A 441 -35.52 -13.72 -34.07
C SER A 441 -34.96 -14.39 -35.31
N ASP A 442 -35.77 -15.28 -35.90
CA ASP A 442 -35.58 -15.78 -37.24
C ASP A 442 -36.16 -14.80 -38.27
N GLY A 443 -35.35 -14.07 -39.03
CA GLY A 443 -35.79 -13.33 -40.21
C GLY A 443 -35.84 -11.80 -40.05
N ILE A 444 -36.92 -11.14 -40.51
CA ILE A 444 -36.99 -9.67 -40.72
C ILE A 444 -36.85 -8.83 -39.42
N GLU A 445 -37.13 -9.40 -38.26
CA GLU A 445 -36.97 -8.74 -36.95
C GLU A 445 -35.51 -8.60 -36.53
N GLU A 446 -34.58 -9.41 -37.05
CA GLU A 446 -33.13 -9.34 -36.80
C GLU A 446 -32.53 -7.94 -36.97
N LEU A 447 -32.99 -7.22 -38.01
CA LEU A 447 -32.46 -5.89 -38.32
C LEU A 447 -32.93 -4.78 -37.36
N GLN A 448 -34.08 -4.94 -36.71
CA GLN A 448 -34.56 -3.99 -35.70
C GLN A 448 -33.91 -4.24 -34.32
N ALA A 449 -33.72 -5.49 -33.95
CA ALA A 449 -33.07 -5.85 -32.70
C ALA A 449 -31.57 -5.44 -32.68
N ALA A 450 -30.87 -5.46 -33.81
CA ALA A 450 -29.48 -5.05 -33.93
C ALA A 450 -29.25 -3.55 -33.72
N TYR A 451 -30.27 -2.69 -33.94
CA TYR A 451 -30.20 -1.23 -33.85
C TYR A 451 -31.39 -0.66 -33.07
N PRO A 452 -31.43 -0.84 -31.74
CA PRO A 452 -32.55 -0.37 -30.93
C PRO A 452 -32.66 1.16 -30.93
N ALA A 453 -33.88 1.66 -30.72
CA ALA A 453 -34.11 3.08 -30.51
C ALA A 453 -33.73 3.52 -29.09
N LEU A 454 -33.58 4.82 -28.92
CA LEU A 454 -33.33 5.39 -27.58
C LEU A 454 -34.52 5.06 -26.64
N GLY A 455 -34.23 4.43 -25.52
CA GLY A 455 -35.21 4.04 -24.50
C GLY A 455 -35.84 2.66 -24.73
N ASP A 456 -35.46 1.92 -25.76
CA ASP A 456 -35.90 0.54 -25.93
C ASP A 456 -35.37 -0.35 -24.84
N VAL A 457 -36.19 -1.31 -24.40
CA VAL A 457 -35.79 -2.36 -23.47
C VAL A 457 -35.14 -3.49 -24.27
N VAL A 458 -33.85 -3.68 -24.12
CA VAL A 458 -33.08 -4.69 -24.83
C VAL A 458 -32.76 -5.88 -23.91
N LYS A 459 -32.70 -7.08 -24.50
CA LYS A 459 -32.15 -8.25 -23.85
C LYS A 459 -30.62 -8.16 -23.93
N VAL A 460 -30.01 -7.88 -22.81
CA VAL A 460 -28.54 -7.75 -22.72
C VAL A 460 -27.84 -9.10 -22.88
N SER A 461 -26.56 -9.06 -23.25
CA SER A 461 -25.70 -10.24 -23.32
C SER A 461 -25.63 -10.99 -21.99
N ASP A 462 -25.30 -12.28 -22.06
CA ASP A 462 -25.14 -13.13 -20.86
C ASP A 462 -24.09 -12.56 -19.89
N ASN A 463 -23.05 -11.92 -20.40
CA ASN A 463 -22.00 -11.30 -19.58
C ASN A 463 -22.56 -10.10 -18.81
N THR A 464 -23.25 -9.19 -19.46
CA THR A 464 -23.89 -8.03 -18.82
C THR A 464 -24.98 -8.48 -17.83
N ALA A 465 -25.75 -9.53 -18.18
CA ALA A 465 -26.74 -10.11 -17.29
C ALA A 465 -26.11 -10.75 -16.03
N LYS A 466 -24.94 -11.38 -16.14
CA LYS A 466 -24.17 -11.89 -14.99
C LYS A 466 -23.66 -10.77 -14.11
N MET A 467 -23.10 -9.70 -14.70
CA MET A 467 -22.62 -8.53 -13.95
C MET A 467 -23.75 -7.88 -13.16
N LYS A 468 -24.95 -7.75 -13.74
CA LYS A 468 -26.14 -7.23 -13.05
C LYS A 468 -26.55 -8.05 -11.83
N LYS A 469 -26.30 -9.35 -11.83
CA LYS A 469 -26.57 -10.20 -10.65
C LYS A 469 -25.61 -9.94 -9.48
N SER A 470 -24.48 -9.30 -9.72
CA SER A 470 -23.52 -8.93 -8.70
C SER A 470 -23.73 -7.52 -8.14
N GLU A 471 -24.84 -6.85 -8.52
CA GLU A 471 -25.20 -5.55 -7.98
C GLU A 471 -25.57 -5.64 -6.50
N ASP A 472 -25.10 -4.68 -5.72
CA ASP A 472 -25.45 -4.48 -4.32
C ASP A 472 -25.60 -2.97 -4.00
N ALA A 473 -25.48 -2.58 -2.74
CA ALA A 473 -25.55 -1.18 -2.32
C ALA A 473 -24.37 -0.34 -2.85
N PHE A 474 -23.23 -0.95 -3.14
CA PHE A 474 -21.98 -0.29 -3.56
C PHE A 474 -21.72 -0.42 -5.05
N VAL A 475 -22.02 -1.57 -5.63
CA VAL A 475 -21.73 -1.90 -7.03
C VAL A 475 -23.00 -1.78 -7.86
N LYS A 476 -22.95 -0.99 -8.94
CA LYS A 476 -24.03 -0.82 -9.89
C LYS A 476 -23.54 -0.93 -11.34
N VAL A 477 -24.37 -1.54 -12.20
CA VAL A 477 -24.05 -1.78 -13.61
C VAL A 477 -24.94 -0.91 -14.49
N PHE A 478 -24.31 -0.13 -15.36
CA PHE A 478 -24.97 0.80 -16.25
C PHE A 478 -24.63 0.45 -17.71
N HIS A 479 -25.66 0.39 -18.55
CA HIS A 479 -25.52 0.13 -19.98
C HIS A 479 -26.55 0.92 -20.77
N GLY A 480 -26.26 1.20 -22.03
CA GLY A 480 -27.18 1.77 -22.97
C GLY A 480 -28.05 0.70 -23.69
N VAL A 481 -28.32 0.91 -24.95
CA VAL A 481 -29.13 -0.03 -25.77
C VAL A 481 -28.27 -0.91 -26.68
N LYS A 482 -27.02 -0.51 -27.00
CA LYS A 482 -26.09 -1.32 -27.82
C LYS A 482 -24.65 -1.14 -27.32
N THR A 483 -23.86 -0.29 -27.92
CA THR A 483 -22.50 0.07 -27.54
C THR A 483 -22.41 1.56 -27.29
N LEU A 484 -21.39 2.02 -26.55
CA LEU A 484 -21.21 3.44 -26.23
C LEU A 484 -21.28 4.32 -27.49
N GLU A 485 -20.62 3.92 -28.57
CA GLU A 485 -20.58 4.72 -29.81
C GLU A 485 -21.95 4.78 -30.50
N TYR A 486 -22.71 3.68 -30.47
CA TYR A 486 -24.07 3.68 -31.03
C TYR A 486 -25.02 4.52 -30.19
N ASP A 487 -24.95 4.38 -28.87
CA ASP A 487 -25.78 5.12 -27.92
C ASP A 487 -25.51 6.63 -28.02
N LEU A 488 -24.26 7.04 -28.20
CA LEU A 488 -23.91 8.44 -28.49
C LEU A 488 -24.53 8.89 -29.82
N ALA A 489 -24.49 8.05 -30.86
CA ALA A 489 -25.02 8.38 -32.18
C ALA A 489 -26.55 8.54 -32.21
N LEU A 490 -27.30 7.98 -31.26
CA LEU A 490 -28.74 8.18 -31.13
C LEU A 490 -29.12 9.64 -30.85
N HIS A 491 -28.22 10.42 -30.23
CA HIS A 491 -28.43 11.84 -29.96
C HIS A 491 -27.99 12.73 -31.13
N ALA A 492 -28.85 13.67 -31.54
CA ALA A 492 -28.61 14.53 -32.72
C ALA A 492 -27.31 15.35 -32.61
N ASP A 493 -27.06 15.96 -31.44
CA ASP A 493 -25.88 16.79 -31.19
C ASP A 493 -24.59 15.98 -31.31
N ASN A 494 -24.61 14.75 -30.80
CA ASN A 494 -23.44 13.88 -30.82
C ASN A 494 -23.06 13.45 -32.23
N ARG A 495 -24.04 13.24 -33.13
CA ARG A 495 -23.76 12.89 -34.54
C ARG A 495 -22.91 13.93 -35.25
N ALA A 496 -23.13 15.22 -34.97
CA ALA A 496 -22.33 16.30 -35.52
C ALA A 496 -20.87 16.24 -35.04
N ALA A 497 -20.66 16.03 -33.72
CA ALA A 497 -19.35 15.85 -33.13
C ALA A 497 -18.64 14.60 -33.66
N MET A 498 -19.35 13.47 -33.77
CA MET A 498 -18.82 12.21 -34.27
C MET A 498 -18.42 12.29 -35.75
N LEU A 499 -19.21 12.95 -36.58
CA LEU A 499 -18.87 13.19 -38.00
C LEU A 499 -17.66 14.12 -38.15
N THR A 500 -17.52 15.11 -37.28
CA THR A 500 -16.33 15.98 -37.22
C THR A 500 -15.09 15.17 -36.90
N ALA A 501 -15.12 14.38 -35.83
CA ALA A 501 -14.01 13.50 -35.44
C ALA A 501 -13.69 12.46 -36.55
N LEU A 502 -14.71 11.89 -37.20
CA LEU A 502 -14.51 10.93 -38.27
C LEU A 502 -13.85 11.56 -39.52
N LYS A 503 -14.26 12.78 -39.88
CA LYS A 503 -13.67 13.52 -41.01
C LYS A 503 -12.21 13.90 -40.74
N GLU A 504 -11.87 14.20 -39.50
CA GLU A 504 -10.51 14.49 -39.10
C GLU A 504 -9.61 13.26 -39.24
N LEU A 505 -10.08 12.10 -38.79
CA LEU A 505 -9.33 10.83 -38.87
C LEU A 505 -9.29 10.23 -40.27
N HIS A 506 -10.43 10.21 -40.94
CA HIS A 506 -10.66 9.53 -42.23
C HIS A 506 -11.53 10.39 -43.16
N PRO A 507 -10.97 11.41 -43.81
CA PRO A 507 -11.75 12.38 -44.59
C PRO A 507 -12.72 11.75 -45.64
N LYS A 508 -12.26 10.74 -46.38
CA LYS A 508 -13.09 10.06 -47.39
C LYS A 508 -14.22 9.25 -46.78
N ILE A 509 -13.94 8.50 -45.71
CA ILE A 509 -14.95 7.72 -44.97
C ILE A 509 -15.95 8.70 -44.35
N GLY A 510 -15.46 9.77 -43.71
CA GLY A 510 -16.28 10.78 -43.08
C GLY A 510 -17.23 11.48 -44.05
N GLN A 511 -16.82 11.72 -45.29
CA GLN A 511 -17.69 12.28 -46.31
C GLN A 511 -18.82 11.29 -46.71
N ASN A 512 -18.46 10.04 -47.02
CA ASN A 512 -19.45 9.02 -47.42
C ASN A 512 -20.46 8.73 -46.30
N VAL A 513 -19.99 8.63 -45.08
CA VAL A 513 -20.85 8.41 -43.89
C VAL A 513 -21.74 9.63 -43.65
N SER A 514 -21.22 10.86 -43.84
CA SER A 514 -22.01 12.08 -43.72
C SER A 514 -23.16 12.13 -44.72
N GLU A 515 -22.92 11.70 -45.94
CA GLU A 515 -23.96 11.61 -46.99
C GLU A 515 -25.02 10.56 -46.63
N ALA A 516 -24.60 9.38 -46.15
CA ALA A 516 -25.51 8.32 -45.69
C ALA A 516 -26.36 8.74 -44.49
N VAL A 517 -25.78 9.43 -43.52
CA VAL A 517 -26.51 9.96 -42.36
C VAL A 517 -27.52 11.03 -42.76
N ASN A 518 -27.18 11.89 -43.72
CA ASN A 518 -28.09 12.92 -44.20
C ASN A 518 -29.26 12.35 -45.02
N ALA A 519 -29.05 11.23 -45.71
CA ALA A 519 -30.09 10.53 -46.49
C ALA A 519 -31.03 9.69 -45.63
N ALA A 520 -30.63 9.34 -44.40
CA ALA A 520 -31.43 8.54 -43.48
C ALA A 520 -32.53 9.38 -42.79
N GLU A 521 -33.69 8.78 -42.55
CA GLU A 521 -34.83 9.42 -41.89
C GLU A 521 -34.98 8.88 -40.45
N GLY A 522 -35.09 9.78 -39.47
CA GLY A 522 -35.23 9.47 -38.06
C GLY A 522 -33.90 9.18 -37.35
N ASP A 523 -33.90 9.33 -36.04
CA ASP A 523 -32.67 9.27 -35.23
C ASP A 523 -32.03 7.88 -35.25
N THR A 524 -32.80 6.83 -35.14
CA THR A 524 -32.31 5.43 -35.16
C THR A 524 -31.64 5.09 -36.49
N ALA A 525 -32.26 5.48 -37.62
CA ALA A 525 -31.68 5.22 -38.94
C ALA A 525 -30.38 6.02 -39.17
N LYS A 526 -30.33 7.27 -38.69
CA LYS A 526 -29.11 8.10 -38.72
C LYS A 526 -28.01 7.54 -37.86
N ALA A 527 -28.34 7.10 -36.64
CA ALA A 527 -27.39 6.45 -35.73
C ALA A 527 -26.82 5.16 -36.35
N ARG A 528 -27.69 4.33 -36.94
CA ARG A 528 -27.29 3.13 -37.65
C ARG A 528 -26.35 3.45 -38.83
N ALA A 529 -26.70 4.41 -39.69
CA ALA A 529 -25.87 4.80 -40.82
C ALA A 529 -24.47 5.28 -40.37
N LEU A 530 -24.41 6.05 -39.28
CA LEU A 530 -23.15 6.50 -38.68
C LEU A 530 -22.36 5.33 -38.13
N PHE A 531 -22.96 4.52 -37.26
CA PHE A 531 -22.28 3.42 -36.55
C PHE A 531 -21.78 2.34 -37.53
N SER A 532 -22.67 1.82 -38.42
CA SER A 532 -22.30 0.78 -39.38
C SER A 532 -21.28 1.29 -40.40
N GLY A 533 -21.41 2.56 -40.82
CA GLY A 533 -20.44 3.21 -41.71
C GLY A 533 -19.05 3.39 -41.12
N MET A 534 -18.91 3.31 -39.80
CA MET A 534 -17.62 3.35 -39.10
C MET A 534 -17.11 1.97 -38.69
N PHE A 535 -17.94 1.15 -38.03
CA PHE A 535 -17.48 -0.02 -37.27
C PHE A 535 -17.94 -1.37 -37.87
N GLU A 536 -18.92 -1.39 -38.80
CA GLU A 536 -19.43 -2.63 -39.39
C GLU A 536 -19.17 -2.67 -40.90
N ARG A 537 -18.04 -2.17 -41.33
CA ARG A 537 -17.64 -2.16 -42.75
C ARG A 537 -17.01 -3.51 -43.12
N SER A 538 -17.15 -3.92 -44.36
CA SER A 538 -16.50 -5.12 -44.86
C SER A 538 -14.97 -5.05 -44.85
N GLN A 539 -14.41 -3.84 -44.95
CA GLN A 539 -12.97 -3.57 -44.87
C GLN A 539 -12.72 -2.19 -44.25
N ASN A 540 -11.55 -2.02 -43.64
CA ASN A 540 -11.06 -0.76 -43.06
C ASN A 540 -12.02 -0.15 -42.04
N ASN A 541 -12.41 -0.94 -41.02
CA ASN A 541 -13.17 -0.45 -39.88
C ASN A 541 -12.36 0.63 -39.12
N VAL A 542 -13.05 1.64 -38.63
CA VAL A 542 -12.48 2.67 -37.81
C VAL A 542 -12.09 2.06 -36.46
N GLN A 543 -10.90 2.35 -35.97
CA GLN A 543 -10.45 1.86 -34.68
C GLN A 543 -11.13 2.63 -33.55
N LYS A 544 -11.91 1.95 -32.71
CA LYS A 544 -12.68 2.55 -31.59
C LYS A 544 -11.82 3.44 -30.68
N GLY A 545 -10.64 2.98 -30.23
CA GLY A 545 -9.76 3.76 -29.35
C GLY A 545 -9.28 5.09 -29.97
N ARG A 546 -8.84 5.07 -31.24
CA ARG A 546 -8.44 6.30 -31.95
C ARG A 546 -9.62 7.24 -32.20
N PHE A 547 -10.77 6.68 -32.51
CA PHE A 547 -11.99 7.46 -32.68
C PHE A 547 -12.42 8.09 -31.36
N GLY A 548 -12.45 7.32 -30.26
CA GLY A 548 -12.79 7.83 -28.93
C GLY A 548 -11.87 8.98 -28.50
N GLN A 549 -10.57 8.87 -28.78
CA GLN A 549 -9.60 9.95 -28.50
C GLN A 549 -9.93 11.23 -29.26
N THR A 550 -10.16 11.12 -30.59
CA THR A 550 -10.46 12.31 -31.42
C THR A 550 -11.81 12.89 -31.05
N LEU A 551 -12.82 12.04 -30.80
CA LEU A 551 -14.14 12.50 -30.39
C LEU A 551 -14.07 13.22 -29.03
N ALA A 552 -13.32 12.69 -28.06
CA ALA A 552 -13.09 13.36 -26.78
C ALA A 552 -12.45 14.75 -26.96
N GLN A 553 -11.49 14.88 -27.89
CA GLN A 553 -10.87 16.17 -28.23
C GLN A 553 -11.87 17.13 -28.87
N VAL A 554 -12.69 16.67 -29.80
CA VAL A 554 -13.74 17.49 -30.44
C VAL A 554 -14.75 17.98 -29.40
N ILE A 555 -15.21 17.12 -28.50
CA ILE A 555 -16.14 17.50 -27.44
C ILE A 555 -15.48 18.50 -26.47
N SER A 556 -14.23 18.29 -26.10
CA SER A 556 -13.47 19.20 -25.22
C SER A 556 -13.24 20.58 -25.84
N SER A 557 -13.19 20.69 -27.18
CA SER A 557 -13.08 21.98 -27.90
C SER A 557 -14.34 22.85 -27.84
N GLY A 558 -15.40 22.38 -27.20
CA GLY A 558 -16.64 23.14 -26.99
C GLY A 558 -17.80 22.76 -27.90
N VAL A 559 -17.65 21.72 -28.73
CA VAL A 559 -18.75 21.20 -29.57
C VAL A 559 -19.87 20.67 -28.65
N ALA A 560 -21.12 20.95 -29.02
CA ALA A 560 -22.29 20.44 -28.30
C ALA A 560 -22.27 18.91 -28.23
N CYS A 561 -22.59 18.38 -27.05
CA CYS A 561 -22.67 16.95 -26.84
C CYS A 561 -23.71 16.65 -25.75
N SER A 562 -24.62 15.75 -26.06
CA SER A 562 -25.60 15.21 -25.12
C SER A 562 -25.04 13.97 -24.44
N VAL A 563 -25.07 13.94 -23.10
CA VAL A 563 -24.59 12.77 -22.35
C VAL A 563 -25.73 11.76 -22.18
N PRO A 564 -25.54 10.49 -22.59
CA PRO A 564 -26.55 9.44 -22.39
C PRO A 564 -26.91 9.26 -20.91
N ASP A 565 -28.18 8.98 -20.61
CA ASP A 565 -28.69 8.94 -19.23
C ASP A 565 -28.01 7.85 -18.38
N TYR A 566 -27.69 6.68 -18.97
CA TYR A 566 -26.97 5.64 -18.21
C TYR A 566 -25.56 6.08 -17.80
N ILE A 567 -24.89 6.93 -18.59
CA ILE A 567 -23.60 7.54 -18.22
C ILE A 567 -23.78 8.56 -17.09
N LYS A 568 -24.84 9.42 -17.16
CA LYS A 568 -25.16 10.35 -16.07
C LYS A 568 -25.42 9.58 -14.78
N ASN A 569 -26.21 8.50 -14.85
CA ASN A 569 -26.53 7.67 -13.70
C ASN A 569 -25.29 6.97 -13.11
N ALA A 570 -24.37 6.51 -13.96
CA ALA A 570 -23.11 5.94 -13.51
C ALA A 570 -22.24 6.98 -12.78
N ILE A 571 -22.13 8.19 -13.31
CA ILE A 571 -21.41 9.31 -12.67
C ILE A 571 -22.09 9.70 -11.36
N ALA A 572 -23.41 9.80 -11.32
CA ALA A 572 -24.18 10.13 -10.13
C ALA A 572 -23.95 9.10 -9.03
N HIS A 573 -24.02 7.81 -9.35
CA HIS A 573 -23.75 6.73 -8.42
C HIS A 573 -22.32 6.79 -7.88
N ALA A 574 -21.31 6.88 -8.75
CA ALA A 574 -19.92 6.96 -8.36
C ALA A 574 -19.65 8.21 -7.51
N CYS A 575 -20.19 9.37 -7.88
CA CYS A 575 -20.02 10.62 -7.14
C CYS A 575 -20.91 10.72 -5.90
N GLN A 576 -21.83 9.78 -5.67
CA GLN A 576 -22.84 9.79 -4.58
C GLN A 576 -23.74 11.05 -4.59
N ILE A 577 -24.21 11.40 -5.77
CA ILE A 577 -25.11 12.53 -6.00
C ILE A 577 -26.53 11.96 -6.27
N LYS A 578 -27.58 12.63 -5.79
CA LYS A 578 -28.94 12.12 -5.96
C LYS A 578 -29.40 12.14 -7.42
N GLU A 579 -29.07 13.19 -8.16
CA GLU A 579 -29.39 13.36 -9.59
C GLU A 579 -28.41 14.35 -10.22
N ILE A 580 -28.11 14.18 -11.50
CA ILE A 580 -27.37 15.16 -12.30
C ILE A 580 -28.42 15.97 -13.06
N GLU A 581 -28.71 17.18 -12.61
CA GLU A 581 -29.50 18.16 -13.36
C GLU A 581 -28.59 18.82 -14.41
N LEU A 582 -29.01 18.74 -15.70
CA LEU A 582 -28.40 19.45 -16.83
C LEU A 582 -29.27 20.61 -17.26
#